data_6174521ebf5f992965d274cc2b147bb1
#
_entry.id   6174521ebf5f992965d274cc2b147bb1
#
_cell.length_a   1.000
_cell.length_b   1.000
_cell.length_c   1.000
_cell.angle_alpha   90.00
_cell.angle_beta   90.00
_cell.angle_gamma   90.00
#
_symmetry.space_group_name_H-M   'P 1'
#
loop_
_entity.id
_entity.type
_entity.pdbx_description
1 polymer ?
#
loop_
_entity_poly.entity_id
_entity_poly.type
_entity_poly.pdbx_seq_one_letter_code
_entity_poly.pdbx_strand_id
1 'polypeptide(L)'
;MNKVEIRERFGEKKVVVTRAGEVIEVLNYISDAQVKEVCRDFHAEFIGVNDGSISVKLSIDELATVKASLMTTKRMFQNVKDNLVKIRSCRIWSDSEVHEYNYATEEIVKINSIINKLQ
;
A
#
# COMPACT_ATOMS: atom_id res chain seq x y z
N MET A 1 -21.03 16.68 13.40
CA MET A 1 -20.47 17.50 12.31
C MET A 1 -20.15 16.63 11.11
N ASN A 2 -20.46 17.08 9.92
CA ASN A 2 -20.14 16.34 8.71
C ASN A 2 -18.66 16.51 8.36
N LYS A 3 -18.07 15.46 7.81
CA LYS A 3 -16.67 15.47 7.36
C LYS A 3 -16.58 14.99 5.92
N VAL A 4 -15.67 15.57 5.16
CA VAL A 4 -15.38 15.18 3.77
C VAL A 4 -13.93 14.72 3.69
N GLU A 5 -13.72 13.56 3.10
CA GLU A 5 -12.38 13.07 2.80
C GLU A 5 -12.31 12.55 1.36
N ILE A 6 -11.09 12.54 0.81
CA ILE A 6 -10.82 11.85 -0.44
C ILE A 6 -10.26 10.48 -0.06
N ARG A 7 -10.95 9.41 -0.45
CA ARG A 7 -10.47 8.03 -0.26
C ARG A 7 -9.84 7.54 -1.55
N GLU A 8 -8.60 7.12 -1.45
CA GLU A 8 -7.87 6.52 -2.56
C GLU A 8 -7.64 5.04 -2.27
N ARG A 9 -8.18 4.18 -3.15
CA ARG A 9 -8.03 2.73 -3.07
C ARG A 9 -7.85 2.17 -4.47
N PHE A 10 -6.83 1.38 -4.69
CA PHE A 10 -6.59 0.70 -5.98
C PHE A 10 -6.52 1.67 -7.17
N GLY A 11 -5.95 2.85 -6.96
CA GLY A 11 -5.85 3.88 -7.99
C GLY A 11 -7.12 4.70 -8.24
N GLU A 12 -8.22 4.36 -7.58
CA GLU A 12 -9.47 5.14 -7.67
C GLU A 12 -9.57 6.12 -6.51
N LYS A 13 -10.03 7.33 -6.84
CA LYS A 13 -10.29 8.37 -5.84
C LYS A 13 -11.78 8.65 -5.74
N LYS A 14 -12.29 8.66 -4.52
CA LYS A 14 -13.68 8.98 -4.20
C LYS A 14 -13.74 10.10 -3.18
N VAL A 15 -14.73 10.97 -3.33
CA VAL A 15 -15.07 11.98 -2.31
C VAL A 15 -16.13 11.37 -1.41
N VAL A 16 -15.83 11.23 -0.13
CA VAL A 16 -16.70 10.56 0.84
C VAL A 16 -17.13 11.55 1.91
N VAL A 17 -18.43 11.67 2.10
CA VAL A 17 -19.03 12.50 3.18
C VAL A 17 -19.48 11.58 4.30
N THR A 18 -19.05 11.87 5.53
CA THR A 18 -19.42 11.10 6.71
C THR A 18 -20.09 12.00 7.74
N ARG A 19 -21.00 11.40 8.51
CA ARG A 19 -21.67 12.03 9.65
C ARG A 19 -21.62 11.03 10.82
N ALA A 20 -21.04 11.44 11.92
CA ALA A 20 -20.90 10.58 13.11
C ALA A 20 -20.29 9.21 12.80
N GLY A 21 -19.31 9.16 11.88
CA GLY A 21 -18.62 7.93 11.46
C GLY A 21 -19.35 7.13 10.39
N GLU A 22 -20.54 7.50 9.99
CA GLU A 22 -21.30 6.82 8.94
C GLU A 22 -21.17 7.54 7.60
N VAL A 23 -21.00 6.77 6.51
CA VAL A 23 -20.95 7.31 5.16
C VAL A 23 -22.36 7.70 4.72
N ILE A 24 -22.53 8.98 4.35
CA ILE A 24 -23.82 9.50 3.88
C ILE A 24 -23.83 9.83 2.39
N GLU A 25 -22.67 10.00 1.78
CA GLU A 25 -22.53 10.27 0.34
C GLU A 25 -21.17 9.82 -0.17
N VAL A 26 -21.13 9.28 -1.38
CA VAL A 26 -19.90 8.89 -2.08
C VAL A 26 -19.97 9.39 -3.52
N LEU A 27 -18.99 10.19 -3.93
CA LEU A 27 -18.90 10.75 -5.27
C LEU A 27 -17.54 10.42 -5.89
N ASN A 28 -17.49 10.33 -7.22
CA ASN A 28 -16.22 10.22 -7.90
C ASN A 28 -15.44 11.52 -7.77
N TYR A 29 -14.15 11.43 -7.46
CA TYR A 29 -13.29 12.61 -7.41
C TYR A 29 -13.06 13.15 -8.83
N ILE A 30 -13.27 14.44 -9.02
CA ILE A 30 -13.06 15.14 -10.28
C ILE A 30 -11.98 16.20 -10.14
N SER A 31 -12.08 17.04 -9.10
CA SER A 31 -11.15 18.15 -8.88
C SER A 31 -11.26 18.67 -7.43
N ASP A 32 -10.30 19.49 -7.03
CA ASP A 32 -10.33 20.14 -5.72
C ASP A 32 -11.50 21.12 -5.60
N ALA A 33 -11.93 21.73 -6.71
CA ALA A 33 -13.08 22.61 -6.73
C ALA A 33 -14.38 21.85 -6.35
N GLN A 34 -14.53 20.62 -6.83
CA GLN A 34 -15.64 19.74 -6.45
C GLN A 34 -15.65 19.49 -4.95
N VAL A 35 -14.49 19.21 -4.35
CA VAL A 35 -14.37 18.97 -2.90
C VAL A 35 -14.87 20.18 -2.11
N LYS A 36 -14.49 21.38 -2.54
CA LYS A 36 -14.95 22.63 -1.90
C LYS A 36 -16.47 22.81 -2.00
N GLU A 37 -17.06 22.47 -3.14
CA GLU A 37 -18.51 22.52 -3.32
C GLU A 37 -19.23 21.52 -2.41
N VAL A 38 -18.73 20.29 -2.32
CA VAL A 38 -19.27 19.26 -1.45
C VAL A 38 -19.20 19.69 0.01
N CYS A 39 -18.07 20.25 0.44
CA CYS A 39 -17.92 20.77 1.80
C CYS A 39 -18.96 21.85 2.10
N ARG A 40 -19.24 22.73 1.15
CA ARG A 40 -20.24 23.80 1.29
C ARG A 40 -21.67 23.23 1.34
N ASP A 41 -21.98 22.31 0.43
CA ASP A 41 -23.35 21.75 0.31
C ASP A 41 -23.73 20.92 1.53
N PHE A 42 -22.78 20.21 2.13
CA PHE A 42 -23.01 19.37 3.30
C PHE A 42 -22.64 20.05 4.62
N HIS A 43 -22.22 21.31 4.58
CA HIS A 43 -21.69 22.01 5.77
C HIS A 43 -20.61 21.17 6.47
N ALA A 44 -19.68 20.65 5.69
CA ALA A 44 -18.70 19.68 6.15
C ALA A 44 -17.29 20.26 6.18
N GLU A 45 -16.47 19.71 7.05
CA GLU A 45 -15.04 20.01 7.13
C GLU A 45 -14.25 19.01 6.27
N PHE A 46 -13.31 19.50 5.47
CA PHE A 46 -12.39 18.65 4.73
C PHE A 46 -11.26 18.18 5.65
N ILE A 47 -11.11 16.86 5.77
CA ILE A 47 -10.15 16.24 6.69
C ILE A 47 -8.93 15.62 6.01
N GLY A 48 -8.81 15.72 4.69
CA GLY A 48 -7.64 15.29 3.94
C GLY A 48 -7.88 14.08 3.05
N VAL A 49 -6.77 13.49 2.61
CA VAL A 49 -6.76 12.31 1.73
C VAL A 49 -6.46 11.07 2.55
N ASN A 50 -7.34 10.07 2.43
CA ASN A 50 -7.17 8.76 3.06
C ASN A 50 -6.78 7.75 1.98
N ASP A 51 -5.51 7.40 1.90
CA ASP A 51 -4.96 6.45 0.92
C ASP A 51 -4.87 5.02 1.47
N GLY A 52 -5.43 4.79 2.66
CA GLY A 52 -5.34 3.50 3.33
C GLY A 52 -4.05 3.30 4.12
N SER A 53 -3.14 4.26 4.09
CA SER A 53 -1.93 4.19 4.91
C SER A 53 -2.25 4.44 6.37
N ILE A 54 -1.42 3.89 7.24
CA ILE A 54 -1.48 4.12 8.68
C ILE A 54 -0.13 4.67 9.14
N SER A 55 -0.18 5.53 10.16
CA SER A 55 1.04 6.03 10.80
C SER A 55 1.34 5.19 12.04
N VAL A 56 2.58 4.69 12.12
CA VAL A 56 3.06 3.91 13.25
C VAL A 56 4.25 4.63 13.86
N LYS A 57 4.21 4.82 15.17
CA LYS A 57 5.32 5.42 15.91
C LYS A 57 6.22 4.31 16.43
N LEU A 58 7.47 4.29 15.97
CA LEU A 58 8.47 3.30 16.36
C LEU A 58 9.65 3.99 17.03
N SER A 59 10.22 3.34 18.05
CA SER A 59 11.51 3.74 18.60
C SER A 59 12.63 3.39 17.59
N ILE A 60 13.82 3.94 17.83
CA ILE A 60 15.00 3.64 16.99
C ILE A 60 15.30 2.14 17.01
N ASP A 61 15.20 1.50 18.19
CA ASP A 61 15.46 0.06 18.33
C ASP A 61 14.39 -0.79 17.61
N GLU A 62 13.12 -0.42 17.75
CA GLU A 62 12.04 -1.09 17.03
C GLU A 62 12.19 -0.95 15.53
N LEU A 63 12.55 0.23 15.03
CA LEU A 63 12.81 0.48 13.64
C LEU A 63 13.96 -0.39 13.11
N ALA A 64 15.04 -0.50 13.87
CA ALA A 64 16.17 -1.36 13.51
C ALA A 64 15.75 -2.83 13.42
N THR A 65 14.92 -3.29 14.35
CA THR A 65 14.38 -4.66 14.35
C THR A 65 13.52 -4.92 13.10
N VAL A 66 12.64 -3.98 12.75
CA VAL A 66 11.80 -4.10 11.56
C VAL A 66 12.66 -4.16 10.29
N LYS A 67 13.63 -3.27 10.16
CA LYS A 67 14.56 -3.26 9.00
C LYS A 67 15.33 -4.57 8.88
N ALA A 68 15.86 -5.08 10.00
CA ALA A 68 16.60 -6.35 10.01
C ALA A 68 15.71 -7.52 9.57
N SER A 69 14.47 -7.58 10.06
CA SER A 69 13.49 -8.60 9.68
C SER A 69 13.15 -8.54 8.18
N LEU A 70 12.97 -7.34 7.64
CA LEU A 70 12.70 -7.14 6.22
C LEU A 70 13.90 -7.58 5.35
N MET A 71 15.11 -7.25 5.76
CA MET A 71 16.32 -7.67 5.05
C MET A 71 16.49 -9.19 5.05
N THR A 72 16.19 -9.85 6.18
CA THR A 72 16.22 -11.32 6.28
C THR A 72 15.19 -11.94 5.34
N THR A 73 13.96 -11.43 5.34
CA THR A 73 12.89 -11.92 4.46
C THR A 73 13.24 -11.71 2.99
N LYS A 74 13.78 -10.56 2.64
CA LYS A 74 14.27 -10.27 1.29
C LYS A 74 15.33 -11.30 0.84
N ARG A 75 16.27 -11.63 1.73
CA ARG A 75 17.32 -12.62 1.43
C ARG A 75 16.71 -14.00 1.20
N MET A 76 15.70 -14.39 1.96
CA MET A 76 14.99 -15.66 1.75
C MET A 76 14.40 -15.74 0.34
N PHE A 77 13.67 -14.71 -0.08
CA PHE A 77 13.10 -14.66 -1.43
C PHE A 77 14.17 -14.62 -2.51
N GLN A 78 15.27 -13.91 -2.29
CA GLN A 78 16.39 -13.90 -3.24
C GLN A 78 17.01 -15.28 -3.38
N ASN A 79 17.14 -16.04 -2.28
CA ASN A 79 17.64 -17.42 -2.31
C ASN A 79 16.70 -18.34 -3.10
N VAL A 80 15.39 -18.17 -2.95
CA VAL A 80 14.39 -18.91 -3.74
C VAL A 80 14.60 -18.65 -5.24
N LYS A 81 14.77 -17.40 -5.63
CA LYS A 81 15.00 -17.02 -7.03
C LYS A 81 16.31 -17.61 -7.55
N ASP A 82 17.38 -17.53 -6.77
CA ASP A 82 18.70 -18.04 -7.17
C ASP A 82 18.67 -19.56 -7.36
N ASN A 83 17.97 -20.29 -6.48
CA ASN A 83 17.80 -21.74 -6.61
C ASN A 83 16.98 -22.09 -7.85
N LEU A 84 15.92 -21.36 -8.15
CA LEU A 84 15.12 -21.58 -9.35
C LEU A 84 15.91 -21.32 -10.63
N VAL A 85 16.75 -20.28 -10.64
CA VAL A 85 17.66 -20.01 -11.78
C VAL A 85 18.62 -21.17 -12.01
N LYS A 86 19.16 -21.77 -10.93
CA LYS A 86 20.01 -22.97 -11.03
C LYS A 86 19.26 -24.15 -11.63
N ILE A 87 18.01 -24.37 -11.22
CA ILE A 87 17.15 -25.42 -11.78
C ILE A 87 16.93 -25.19 -13.28
N ARG A 88 16.68 -23.94 -13.68
CA ARG A 88 16.45 -23.57 -15.08
C ARG A 88 17.64 -23.90 -15.99
N SER A 89 18.84 -23.86 -15.47
CA SER A 89 20.04 -24.25 -16.24
C SER A 89 20.08 -25.75 -16.54
N CYS A 90 19.32 -26.57 -15.81
CA CYS A 90 19.28 -28.03 -15.96
C CYS A 90 18.02 -28.53 -16.67
N ARG A 91 16.90 -27.82 -16.53
CA ARG A 91 15.61 -28.19 -17.11
C ARG A 91 14.66 -27.00 -17.17
N ILE A 92 13.59 -27.14 -17.92
CA ILE A 92 12.51 -26.13 -18.00
C ILE A 92 11.74 -26.15 -16.66
N TRP A 93 11.37 -24.97 -16.19
CA TRP A 93 10.54 -24.84 -15.00
C TRP A 93 9.12 -25.40 -15.23
N SER A 94 8.57 -26.02 -14.18
CA SER A 94 7.14 -26.30 -14.13
C SER A 94 6.34 -25.00 -13.95
N ASP A 95 5.03 -25.05 -14.19
CA ASP A 95 4.15 -23.90 -13.96
C ASP A 95 4.20 -23.42 -12.52
N SER A 96 4.29 -24.33 -11.57
CA SER A 96 4.45 -24.02 -10.14
C SER A 96 5.73 -23.24 -9.87
N GLU A 97 6.84 -23.62 -10.50
CA GLU A 97 8.13 -22.95 -10.33
C GLU A 97 8.14 -21.55 -10.96
N VAL A 98 7.49 -21.37 -12.10
CA VAL A 98 7.29 -20.05 -12.72
C VAL A 98 6.51 -19.14 -11.77
N HIS A 99 5.43 -19.66 -11.19
CA HIS A 99 4.60 -18.93 -10.24
C HIS A 99 5.40 -18.54 -8.98
N GLU A 100 6.19 -19.46 -8.44
CA GLU A 100 7.03 -19.23 -7.28
C GLU A 100 8.09 -18.15 -7.53
N TYR A 101 8.72 -18.16 -8.69
CA TYR A 101 9.70 -17.14 -9.08
C TYR A 101 9.04 -15.75 -9.19
N ASN A 102 7.89 -15.67 -9.82
CA ASN A 102 7.15 -14.42 -9.98
C ASN A 102 6.69 -13.87 -8.61
N TYR A 103 6.21 -14.74 -7.73
CA TYR A 103 5.82 -14.38 -6.37
C TYR A 103 7.01 -13.82 -5.60
N ALA A 104 8.16 -14.48 -5.62
CA ALA A 104 9.36 -14.02 -4.95
C ALA A 104 9.82 -12.66 -5.49
N THR A 105 9.74 -12.44 -6.79
CA THR A 105 10.08 -11.17 -7.43
C THR A 105 9.17 -10.04 -6.93
N GLU A 106 7.87 -10.27 -6.88
CA GLU A 106 6.89 -9.28 -6.41
C GLU A 106 7.10 -8.95 -4.93
N GLU A 107 7.38 -9.95 -4.11
CA GLU A 107 7.63 -9.75 -2.67
C GLU A 107 8.91 -8.95 -2.42
N ILE A 108 9.97 -9.17 -3.20
CA ILE A 108 11.21 -8.39 -3.10
C ILE A 108 10.94 -6.92 -3.44
N VAL A 109 10.14 -6.64 -4.46
CA VAL A 109 9.76 -5.26 -4.83
C VAL A 109 9.01 -4.57 -3.69
N LYS A 110 8.05 -5.26 -3.08
CA LYS A 110 7.29 -4.73 -1.92
C LYS A 110 8.22 -4.44 -0.75
N ILE A 111 9.11 -5.36 -0.43
CA ILE A 111 10.05 -5.22 0.70
C ILE A 111 10.98 -4.01 0.47
N ASN A 112 11.53 -3.86 -0.74
CA ASN A 112 12.37 -2.72 -1.09
C ASN A 112 11.62 -1.40 -0.94
N SER A 113 10.36 -1.35 -1.35
CA SER A 113 9.51 -0.18 -1.19
C SER A 113 9.31 0.18 0.29
N ILE A 114 9.07 -0.81 1.13
CA ILE A 114 8.90 -0.61 2.58
C ILE A 114 10.21 -0.12 3.21
N ILE A 115 11.34 -0.74 2.88
CA ILE A 115 12.66 -0.35 3.40
C ILE A 115 12.96 1.12 3.04
N ASN A 116 12.67 1.53 1.81
CA ASN A 116 12.88 2.91 1.35
C ASN A 116 12.03 3.91 2.15
N LYS A 117 10.82 3.54 2.54
CA LYS A 117 9.95 4.39 3.37
C LYS A 117 10.45 4.51 4.81
N LEU A 118 11.22 3.55 5.29
CA LEU A 118 11.75 3.53 6.65
C LEU A 118 13.09 4.25 6.81
N GLN A 119 13.68 4.68 5.72
CA GLN A 119 14.98 5.39 5.74
C GLN A 119 14.82 6.90 5.83
#